data_d3c7f6e1f19c985daaa9fc627fd2e044
#
_entry.id   d3c7f6e1f19c985daaa9fc627fd2e044
#
_cell.length_a   1.000
_cell.length_b   1.000
_cell.length_c   1.000
_cell.angle_alpha   90.00
_cell.angle_beta   90.00
_cell.angle_gamma   90.00
#
_symmetry.space_group_name_H-M   'P 1'
#
loop_
_entity.id
_entity.type
_entity.pdbx_description
1 polymer ?
#
loop_
_entity_poly.entity_id
_entity_poly.type
_entity_poly.pdbx_seq_one_letter_code
_entity_poly.pdbx_strand_id
1 'polypeptide(L)'
;GRLGDVVLSTPVYESIKKSFPHLRVSVVVSRSNTPILTNNPNVDEIIPFDSRNPGATIKQLRRNRFDVVFTLNKKFSVIASLLALVSKTKYRVGYAHDETAWLYDVRLPLDSQPRHESLNNLELLDHVGMTKISTPPRLYFNEDEEKKIEAILSALRKYPERPLILIKPGARIAEWGWKIENFRIVAEKLSDSQKAEVLFIC
;
A
#
# COMPACT_ATOMS: atom_id res chain seq x y z
N GLY A 1 -6.68 4.62 -4.79
CA GLY A 1 -6.59 4.11 -3.42
C GLY A 1 -5.86 5.10 -2.51
N ARG A 2 -5.95 4.92 -1.21
CA ARG A 2 -5.18 5.70 -0.24
C ARG A 2 -3.74 5.19 -0.20
N LEU A 3 -2.81 6.02 0.23
CA LEU A 3 -1.41 5.65 0.36
C LEU A 3 -1.22 4.39 1.23
N GLY A 4 -1.91 4.32 2.38
CA GLY A 4 -1.87 3.16 3.27
C GLY A 4 -2.34 1.86 2.60
N ASP A 5 -3.37 1.91 1.76
CA ASP A 5 -3.87 0.73 1.04
C ASP A 5 -2.79 0.16 0.10
N VAL A 6 -1.99 1.03 -0.52
CA VAL A 6 -0.88 0.61 -1.39
C VAL A 6 0.24 -0.05 -0.57
N VAL A 7 0.58 0.50 0.59
CA VAL A 7 1.56 -0.12 1.51
C VAL A 7 1.06 -1.49 1.96
N LEU A 8 -0.22 -1.60 2.36
CA LEU A 8 -0.82 -2.85 2.84
C LEU A 8 -1.00 -3.90 1.73
N SER A 9 -0.81 -3.54 0.46
CA SER A 9 -0.83 -4.49 -0.66
C SER A 9 0.55 -5.08 -1.00
N THR A 10 1.64 -4.54 -0.47
CA THR A 10 3.01 -5.00 -0.80
C THR A 10 3.29 -6.48 -0.50
N PRO A 11 2.71 -7.13 0.56
CA PRO A 11 2.86 -8.56 0.79
C PRO A 11 2.33 -9.44 -0.34
N VAL A 12 1.32 -8.96 -1.09
CA VAL A 12 0.77 -9.69 -2.24
C VAL A 12 1.81 -9.82 -3.34
N TYR A 13 2.49 -8.72 -3.68
CA TYR A 13 3.51 -8.71 -4.74
C TYR A 13 4.70 -9.61 -4.37
N GLU A 14 5.13 -9.54 -3.11
CA GLU A 14 6.18 -10.40 -2.57
C GLU A 14 5.77 -11.89 -2.63
N SER A 15 4.54 -12.22 -2.26
CA SER A 15 4.02 -13.59 -2.33
C SER A 15 4.00 -14.12 -3.75
N ILE A 16 3.55 -13.33 -4.72
CA ILE A 16 3.53 -13.70 -6.13
C ILE A 16 4.95 -13.97 -6.63
N LYS A 17 5.89 -13.06 -6.37
CA LYS A 17 7.27 -13.18 -6.85
C LYS A 17 8.03 -14.34 -6.20
N LYS A 18 7.80 -14.61 -4.92
CA LYS A 18 8.41 -15.77 -4.24
C LYS A 18 7.86 -17.10 -4.72
N SER A 19 6.55 -17.17 -4.99
CA SER A 19 5.91 -18.40 -5.49
C SER A 19 6.19 -18.63 -6.97
N PHE A 20 6.24 -17.56 -7.76
CA PHE A 20 6.38 -17.60 -9.21
C PHE A 20 7.30 -16.47 -9.70
N PRO A 21 8.64 -16.62 -9.58
CA PRO A 21 9.60 -15.56 -9.90
C PRO A 21 9.55 -15.06 -11.35
N HIS A 22 9.08 -15.89 -12.26
CA HIS A 22 8.95 -15.60 -13.70
C HIS A 22 7.72 -14.74 -14.04
N LEU A 23 6.73 -14.64 -13.13
CA LEU A 23 5.54 -13.84 -13.38
C LEU A 23 5.87 -12.35 -13.35
N ARG A 24 5.29 -11.62 -14.30
CA ARG A 24 5.38 -10.17 -14.34
C ARG A 24 4.24 -9.55 -13.53
N VAL A 25 4.61 -8.74 -12.55
CA VAL A 25 3.68 -8.03 -11.66
C VAL A 25 3.59 -6.57 -12.08
N SER A 26 2.42 -6.15 -12.59
CA SER A 26 2.11 -4.76 -12.90
C SER A 26 1.08 -4.22 -11.91
N VAL A 27 1.30 -3.04 -11.38
CA VAL A 27 0.44 -2.45 -10.34
C VAL A 27 -0.13 -1.12 -10.81
N VAL A 28 -1.47 -1.03 -10.80
CA VAL A 28 -2.17 0.22 -11.09
C VAL A 28 -2.39 1.00 -9.80
N VAL A 29 -1.82 2.19 -9.71
CA VAL A 29 -1.97 3.08 -8.55
C VAL A 29 -2.25 4.51 -8.98
N SER A 30 -2.85 5.33 -8.11
CA SER A 30 -2.94 6.77 -8.39
C SER A 30 -1.54 7.37 -8.58
N ARG A 31 -1.42 8.35 -9.45
CA ARG A 31 -0.13 9.01 -9.74
C ARG A 31 0.59 9.49 -8.48
N SER A 32 -0.15 10.00 -7.50
CA SER A 32 0.41 10.44 -6.20
C SER A 32 1.01 9.31 -5.36
N ASN A 33 0.61 8.06 -5.58
CA ASN A 33 1.08 6.91 -4.81
C ASN A 33 2.20 6.12 -5.52
N THR A 34 2.57 6.51 -6.74
CA THR A 34 3.65 5.88 -7.51
C THR A 34 4.95 5.74 -6.71
N PRO A 35 5.41 6.77 -5.95
CA PRO A 35 6.66 6.68 -5.21
C PRO A 35 6.73 5.54 -4.20
N ILE A 36 5.58 5.09 -3.67
CA ILE A 36 5.51 3.97 -2.70
C ILE A 36 6.04 2.66 -3.30
N LEU A 37 5.96 2.49 -4.62
CA LEU A 37 6.31 1.26 -5.31
C LEU A 37 7.57 1.38 -6.16
N THR A 38 8.14 2.56 -6.32
CA THR A 38 9.22 2.83 -7.30
C THR A 38 10.42 1.90 -7.12
N ASN A 39 10.81 1.61 -5.89
CA ASN A 39 11.96 0.76 -5.60
C ASN A 39 11.56 -0.67 -5.16
N ASN A 40 10.29 -1.05 -5.32
CA ASN A 40 9.84 -2.36 -4.86
C ASN A 40 10.30 -3.46 -5.84
N PRO A 41 11.20 -4.38 -5.43
CA PRO A 41 11.76 -5.42 -6.31
C PRO A 41 10.72 -6.45 -6.75
N ASN A 42 9.54 -6.47 -6.12
CA ASN A 42 8.44 -7.38 -6.45
C ASN A 42 7.44 -6.78 -7.43
N VAL A 43 7.70 -5.56 -7.95
CA VAL A 43 6.84 -4.87 -8.92
C VAL A 43 7.65 -4.59 -10.17
N ASP A 44 7.29 -5.22 -11.29
CA ASP A 44 7.99 -5.05 -12.58
C ASP A 44 7.51 -3.82 -13.34
N GLU A 45 6.26 -3.39 -13.11
CA GLU A 45 5.70 -2.25 -13.81
C GLU A 45 4.70 -1.50 -12.91
N ILE A 46 4.86 -0.19 -12.84
CA ILE A 46 3.90 0.69 -12.19
C ILE A 46 3.12 1.43 -13.27
N ILE A 47 1.79 1.32 -13.22
CA ILE A 47 0.86 1.97 -14.15
C ILE A 47 0.16 3.11 -13.41
N PRO A 48 0.59 4.37 -13.63
CA PRO A 48 -0.04 5.50 -12.97
C PRO A 48 -1.47 5.71 -13.48
N PHE A 49 -2.42 5.81 -12.56
CA PHE A 49 -3.79 6.18 -12.87
C PHE A 49 -4.03 7.65 -12.55
N ASP A 50 -4.54 8.37 -13.55
CA ASP A 50 -5.03 9.74 -13.40
C ASP A 50 -6.52 9.79 -13.76
N SER A 51 -7.35 10.12 -12.77
CA SER A 51 -8.81 10.21 -12.96
C SER A 51 -9.24 11.32 -13.94
N ARG A 52 -8.38 12.33 -14.15
CA ARG A 52 -8.62 13.41 -15.10
C ARG A 52 -8.30 12.99 -16.54
N ASN A 53 -7.42 12.01 -16.72
CA ASN A 53 -7.06 11.48 -18.02
C ASN A 53 -6.91 9.95 -17.95
N PRO A 54 -8.00 9.18 -17.85
CA PRO A 54 -7.96 7.73 -17.72
C PRO A 54 -7.55 7.01 -19.01
N GLY A 55 -7.62 7.70 -20.16
CA GLY A 55 -7.39 7.09 -21.46
C GLY A 55 -6.01 6.46 -21.62
N ALA A 56 -4.97 7.09 -21.09
CA ALA A 56 -3.60 6.57 -21.14
C ALA A 56 -3.49 5.25 -20.37
N THR A 57 -4.03 5.18 -19.16
CA THR A 57 -4.06 3.97 -18.33
C THR A 57 -4.85 2.86 -19.03
N ILE A 58 -6.02 3.17 -19.59
CA ILE A 58 -6.86 2.19 -20.32
C ILE A 58 -6.10 1.64 -21.53
N LYS A 59 -5.45 2.50 -22.31
CA LYS A 59 -4.65 2.08 -23.46
C LYS A 59 -3.52 1.12 -23.05
N GLN A 60 -2.81 1.43 -21.95
CA GLN A 60 -1.75 0.60 -21.42
C GLN A 60 -2.27 -0.74 -20.92
N LEU A 61 -3.37 -0.78 -20.16
CA LEU A 61 -4.00 -2.00 -19.69
C LEU A 61 -4.40 -2.93 -20.85
N ARG A 62 -4.97 -2.39 -21.92
CA ARG A 62 -5.36 -3.18 -23.10
C ARG A 62 -4.17 -3.69 -23.89
N ARG A 63 -3.06 -2.94 -23.92
CA ARG A 63 -1.85 -3.32 -24.65
C ARG A 63 -1.10 -4.44 -23.94
N ASN A 64 -1.06 -4.44 -22.61
CA ASN A 64 -0.27 -5.39 -21.82
C ASN A 64 -0.82 -6.83 -21.81
N ARG A 65 -2.10 -7.06 -22.13
CA ARG A 65 -2.71 -8.40 -22.21
C ARG A 65 -2.44 -9.23 -20.97
N PHE A 66 -2.95 -8.81 -19.83
CA PHE A 66 -2.79 -9.52 -18.56
C PHE A 66 -3.54 -10.86 -18.56
N ASP A 67 -2.96 -11.89 -17.95
CA ASP A 67 -3.61 -13.17 -17.73
C ASP A 67 -4.59 -13.13 -16.55
N VAL A 68 -4.19 -12.46 -15.47
CA VAL A 68 -4.98 -12.31 -14.24
C VAL A 68 -4.95 -10.87 -13.77
N VAL A 69 -6.09 -10.38 -13.30
CA VAL A 69 -6.20 -9.08 -12.59
C VAL A 69 -6.79 -9.30 -11.21
N PHE A 70 -6.09 -8.80 -10.21
CA PHE A 70 -6.57 -8.75 -8.82
C PHE A 70 -7.07 -7.37 -8.48
N THR A 71 -8.28 -7.29 -7.91
CA THR A 71 -8.79 -6.08 -7.26
C THR A 71 -8.63 -6.23 -5.75
N LEU A 72 -7.56 -5.64 -5.21
CA LEU A 72 -7.15 -5.83 -3.82
C LEU A 72 -7.99 -5.07 -2.78
N ASN A 73 -9.01 -4.34 -3.21
CA ASN A 73 -9.87 -3.57 -2.31
C ASN A 73 -11.06 -4.40 -1.83
N LYS A 74 -11.13 -4.66 -0.52
CA LYS A 74 -12.35 -5.20 0.11
C LYS A 74 -13.50 -4.19 0.07
N LYS A 75 -13.20 -2.89 0.03
CA LYS A 75 -14.22 -1.83 -0.13
C LYS A 75 -14.56 -1.66 -1.60
N PHE A 76 -15.86 -1.48 -1.87
CA PHE A 76 -16.35 -1.19 -3.21
C PHE A 76 -15.64 0.00 -3.86
N SER A 77 -15.22 -0.17 -5.10
CA SER A 77 -14.57 0.86 -5.90
C SER A 77 -14.96 0.74 -7.36
N VAL A 78 -15.84 1.62 -7.81
CA VAL A 78 -16.26 1.71 -9.22
C VAL A 78 -15.06 1.79 -10.17
N ILE A 79 -14.07 2.62 -9.82
CA ILE A 79 -12.86 2.82 -10.64
C ILE A 79 -12.08 1.51 -10.77
N ALA A 80 -11.84 0.79 -9.68
CA ALA A 80 -11.09 -0.46 -9.71
C ALA A 80 -11.84 -1.52 -10.55
N SER A 81 -13.16 -1.62 -10.39
CA SER A 81 -14.00 -2.54 -11.16
C SER A 81 -13.99 -2.21 -12.65
N LEU A 82 -14.08 -0.93 -13.02
CA LEU A 82 -13.99 -0.49 -14.42
C LEU A 82 -12.59 -0.78 -15.02
N LEU A 83 -11.51 -0.55 -14.28
CA LEU A 83 -10.16 -0.86 -14.73
C LEU A 83 -9.97 -2.37 -14.94
N ALA A 84 -10.50 -3.20 -14.04
CA ALA A 84 -10.50 -4.64 -14.20
C ALA A 84 -11.27 -5.07 -15.46
N LEU A 85 -12.44 -4.46 -15.74
CA LEU A 85 -13.23 -4.75 -16.92
C LEU A 85 -12.52 -4.36 -18.23
N VAL A 86 -11.95 -3.15 -18.29
CA VAL A 86 -11.30 -2.64 -19.50
C VAL A 86 -9.96 -3.28 -19.80
N SER A 87 -9.35 -3.97 -18.84
CA SER A 87 -8.11 -4.73 -19.04
C SER A 87 -8.27 -5.91 -20.02
N LYS A 88 -9.52 -6.34 -20.24
CA LYS A 88 -9.86 -7.49 -21.11
C LYS A 88 -9.13 -8.79 -20.71
N THR A 89 -8.81 -8.92 -19.47
CA THR A 89 -8.17 -10.10 -18.88
C THR A 89 -9.09 -11.31 -18.92
N LYS A 90 -8.51 -12.51 -19.01
CA LYS A 90 -9.23 -13.77 -18.96
C LYS A 90 -9.79 -14.07 -17.55
N TYR A 91 -9.03 -13.75 -16.53
CA TYR A 91 -9.41 -14.01 -15.14
C TYR A 91 -9.32 -12.73 -14.30
N ARG A 92 -10.41 -12.40 -13.63
CA ARG A 92 -10.55 -11.27 -12.71
C ARG A 92 -10.90 -11.81 -11.34
N VAL A 93 -10.10 -11.44 -10.37
CA VAL A 93 -10.20 -11.90 -8.98
C VAL A 93 -10.51 -10.71 -8.08
N GLY A 94 -11.52 -10.84 -7.24
CA GLY A 94 -11.88 -9.75 -6.36
C GLY A 94 -12.98 -10.11 -5.36
N TYR A 95 -13.35 -9.16 -4.53
CA TYR A 95 -14.41 -9.32 -3.55
C TYR A 95 -15.79 -9.16 -4.19
N ALA A 96 -16.73 -10.01 -3.78
CA ALA A 96 -18.11 -9.99 -4.28
C ALA A 96 -18.91 -8.87 -3.60
N HIS A 97 -19.04 -7.75 -4.30
CA HIS A 97 -20.04 -6.73 -3.98
C HIS A 97 -21.23 -6.94 -4.90
N ASP A 98 -22.45 -6.74 -4.39
CA ASP A 98 -23.69 -7.00 -5.14
C ASP A 98 -23.70 -6.33 -6.52
N GLU A 99 -23.20 -5.10 -6.60
CA GLU A 99 -23.19 -4.30 -7.83
C GLU A 99 -22.15 -4.77 -8.85
N THR A 100 -21.10 -5.47 -8.41
CA THR A 100 -19.94 -5.81 -9.26
C THR A 100 -19.52 -7.26 -9.21
N ALA A 101 -20.25 -8.12 -8.48
CA ALA A 101 -19.92 -9.54 -8.38
C ALA A 101 -19.79 -10.20 -9.76
N TRP A 102 -20.63 -9.81 -10.72
CA TRP A 102 -20.64 -10.33 -12.08
C TRP A 102 -19.36 -10.02 -12.89
N LEU A 103 -18.55 -9.04 -12.45
CA LEU A 103 -17.30 -8.66 -13.09
C LEU A 103 -16.15 -9.63 -12.80
N TYR A 104 -16.25 -10.41 -11.72
CA TYR A 104 -15.17 -11.27 -11.25
C TYR A 104 -15.45 -12.73 -11.55
N ASP A 105 -14.44 -13.40 -12.08
CA ASP A 105 -14.48 -14.84 -12.38
C ASP A 105 -14.22 -15.64 -11.09
N VAL A 106 -13.33 -15.13 -10.22
CA VAL A 106 -13.10 -15.66 -8.87
C VAL A 106 -13.54 -14.63 -7.86
N ARG A 107 -14.49 -15.01 -7.01
CA ARG A 107 -15.19 -14.11 -6.08
C ARG A 107 -14.97 -14.52 -4.65
N LEU A 108 -14.42 -13.62 -3.86
CA LEU A 108 -14.35 -13.83 -2.42
C LEU A 108 -15.56 -13.20 -1.73
N PRO A 109 -16.14 -13.89 -0.74
CA PRO A 109 -17.21 -13.31 0.07
C PRO A 109 -16.69 -12.13 0.89
N LEU A 110 -17.58 -11.17 1.15
CA LEU A 110 -17.31 -10.11 2.10
C LEU A 110 -17.47 -10.67 3.51
N ASP A 111 -16.38 -11.22 4.07
CA ASP A 111 -16.37 -11.65 5.46
C ASP A 111 -16.58 -10.45 6.40
N SER A 112 -17.50 -10.58 7.34
CA SER A 112 -17.79 -9.59 8.37
C SER A 112 -16.73 -9.55 9.49
N GLN A 113 -15.86 -10.55 9.57
CA GLN A 113 -14.81 -10.59 10.60
C GLN A 113 -13.74 -9.54 10.34
N PRO A 114 -13.44 -8.70 11.33
CA PRO A 114 -12.39 -7.71 11.19
C PRO A 114 -11.03 -8.40 11.12
N ARG A 115 -10.39 -8.32 9.96
CA ARG A 115 -9.00 -8.76 9.73
C ARG A 115 -8.15 -7.59 9.31
N HIS A 116 -6.84 -7.71 9.52
CA HIS A 116 -5.90 -6.73 9.00
C HIS A 116 -5.95 -6.71 7.46
N GLU A 117 -5.96 -5.54 6.85
CA GLU A 117 -6.18 -5.38 5.40
C GLU A 117 -5.14 -6.12 4.55
N SER A 118 -3.90 -6.23 4.99
CA SER A 118 -2.88 -7.01 4.28
C SER A 118 -3.21 -8.50 4.22
N LEU A 119 -3.87 -9.05 5.25
CA LEU A 119 -4.32 -10.44 5.26
C LEU A 119 -5.50 -10.65 4.31
N ASN A 120 -6.43 -9.70 4.26
CA ASN A 120 -7.50 -9.70 3.26
C ASN A 120 -6.93 -9.71 1.84
N ASN A 121 -5.94 -8.86 1.57
CA ASN A 121 -5.30 -8.81 0.25
C ASN A 121 -4.62 -10.15 -0.10
N LEU A 122 -3.95 -10.80 0.84
CA LEU A 122 -3.29 -12.09 0.65
C LEU A 122 -4.28 -13.25 0.40
N GLU A 123 -5.47 -13.18 0.98
CA GLU A 123 -6.49 -14.22 0.82
C GLU A 123 -6.90 -14.42 -0.64
N LEU A 124 -6.86 -13.35 -1.45
CA LEU A 124 -7.15 -13.44 -2.88
C LEU A 124 -6.23 -14.41 -3.63
N LEU A 125 -5.00 -14.60 -3.16
CA LEU A 125 -4.03 -15.51 -3.77
C LEU A 125 -4.40 -16.97 -3.59
N ASP A 126 -4.94 -17.36 -2.43
CA ASP A 126 -5.34 -18.75 -2.15
C ASP A 126 -6.38 -19.26 -3.16
N HIS A 127 -7.28 -18.37 -3.59
CA HIS A 127 -8.39 -18.72 -4.49
C HIS A 127 -7.98 -18.93 -5.95
N VAL A 128 -6.72 -18.62 -6.26
CA VAL A 128 -6.12 -18.89 -7.58
C VAL A 128 -4.95 -19.87 -7.49
N GLY A 129 -4.83 -20.60 -6.37
CA GLY A 129 -3.80 -21.61 -6.17
C GLY A 129 -2.39 -21.04 -5.96
N MET A 130 -2.27 -19.77 -5.58
CA MET A 130 -0.99 -19.15 -5.26
C MET A 130 -0.73 -19.23 -3.76
N THR A 131 0.48 -19.59 -3.37
CA THR A 131 0.86 -19.64 -1.96
C THR A 131 0.96 -18.23 -1.38
N LYS A 132 0.21 -17.95 -0.32
CA LYS A 132 0.37 -16.70 0.43
C LYS A 132 1.55 -16.81 1.40
N ILE A 133 2.36 -15.77 1.42
CA ILE A 133 3.46 -15.63 2.36
C ILE A 133 3.12 -14.45 3.27
N SER A 134 2.85 -14.74 4.53
CA SER A 134 2.53 -13.69 5.51
C SER A 134 3.79 -12.93 5.91
N THR A 135 4.11 -11.90 5.16
CA THR A 135 5.18 -10.95 5.48
C THR A 135 4.58 -9.60 5.89
N PRO A 136 5.24 -8.84 6.74
CA PRO A 136 4.80 -7.48 7.03
C PRO A 136 4.89 -6.61 5.77
N PRO A 137 4.00 -5.60 5.63
CA PRO A 137 4.12 -4.60 4.57
C PRO A 137 5.49 -3.92 4.61
N ARG A 138 6.10 -3.72 3.43
CA ARG A 138 7.45 -3.15 3.31
C ARG A 138 7.48 -2.02 2.30
N LEU A 139 8.31 -1.01 2.60
CA LEU A 139 8.74 0.02 1.68
C LEU A 139 10.20 -0.23 1.32
N TYR A 140 10.58 0.16 0.12
CA TYR A 140 11.93 0.00 -0.39
C TYR A 140 12.45 1.37 -0.80
N PHE A 141 13.68 1.67 -0.40
CA PHE A 141 14.36 2.93 -0.67
C PHE A 141 15.64 2.63 -1.45
N ASN A 142 16.06 3.60 -2.26
CA ASN A 142 17.36 3.55 -2.89
C ASN A 142 18.41 4.25 -2.01
N GLU A 143 19.69 4.07 -2.34
CA GLU A 143 20.80 4.65 -1.58
C GLU A 143 20.76 6.18 -1.49
N ASP A 144 20.27 6.85 -2.51
CA ASP A 144 20.18 8.33 -2.53
C ASP A 144 19.09 8.83 -1.56
N GLU A 145 17.97 8.10 -1.48
CA GLU A 145 16.91 8.39 -0.52
C GLU A 145 17.39 8.14 0.92
N GLU A 146 18.12 7.06 1.16
CA GLU A 146 18.70 6.75 2.47
C GLU A 146 19.72 7.83 2.90
N LYS A 147 20.69 8.17 2.04
CA LYS A 147 21.66 9.24 2.28
C LYS A 147 21.00 10.59 2.56
N LYS A 148 19.94 10.90 1.82
CA LYS A 148 19.17 12.14 2.03
C LYS A 148 18.52 12.17 3.41
N ILE A 149 17.92 11.07 3.84
CA ILE A 149 17.29 10.98 5.17
C ILE A 149 18.35 11.01 6.27
N GLU A 150 19.48 10.32 6.10
CA GLU A 150 20.60 10.38 7.05
C GLU A 150 21.14 11.81 7.21
N ALA A 151 21.30 12.54 6.12
CA ALA A 151 21.73 13.95 6.16
C ALA A 151 20.71 14.83 6.91
N ILE A 152 19.41 14.65 6.65
CA ILE A 152 18.35 15.36 7.36
C ILE A 152 18.37 15.03 8.85
N LEU A 153 18.46 13.76 9.20
CA LEU A 153 18.49 13.32 10.60
C LEU A 153 19.74 13.82 11.30
N SER A 154 20.91 13.77 10.66
CA SER A 154 22.17 14.28 11.22
C SER A 154 22.11 15.79 11.50
N ALA A 155 21.40 16.54 10.66
CA ALA A 155 21.21 17.99 10.86
C ALA A 155 20.19 18.32 11.96
N LEU A 156 19.20 17.47 12.18
CA LEU A 156 18.12 17.71 13.15
C LEU A 156 18.42 17.16 14.54
N ARG A 157 19.22 16.07 14.64
CA ARG A 157 19.50 15.39 15.91
C ARG A 157 20.52 16.13 16.74
N LYS A 158 20.12 16.46 17.96
CA LYS A 158 21.01 17.07 18.95
C LYS A 158 21.80 16.03 19.76
N TYR A 159 21.23 14.85 19.94
CA TYR A 159 21.78 13.76 20.75
C TYR A 159 21.75 12.44 19.95
N PRO A 160 22.67 12.26 18.99
CA PRO A 160 22.67 11.10 18.08
C PRO A 160 22.75 9.74 18.79
N GLU A 161 23.32 9.71 20.00
CA GLU A 161 23.47 8.53 20.83
C GLU A 161 22.16 8.04 21.48
N ARG A 162 21.15 8.92 21.56
CA ARG A 162 19.85 8.57 22.16
C ARG A 162 18.91 7.93 21.16
N PRO A 163 18.00 7.04 21.58
CA PRO A 163 16.94 6.58 20.72
C PRO A 163 16.14 7.74 20.13
N LEU A 164 15.80 7.68 18.84
CA LEU A 164 14.97 8.65 18.17
C LEU A 164 13.52 8.18 18.14
N ILE A 165 12.62 9.02 18.63
CA ILE A 165 11.17 8.79 18.57
C ILE A 165 10.55 9.83 17.64
N LEU A 166 9.89 9.33 16.58
CA LEU A 166 9.12 10.16 15.67
C LEU A 166 7.66 10.18 16.10
N ILE A 167 7.12 11.35 16.33
CA ILE A 167 5.71 11.56 16.68
C ILE A 167 5.02 12.25 15.51
N LYS A 168 3.99 11.61 14.95
CA LYS A 168 3.08 12.22 13.99
C LYS A 168 1.75 12.51 14.68
N PRO A 169 1.51 13.72 15.19
CA PRO A 169 0.24 14.08 15.76
C PRO A 169 -0.81 14.25 14.67
N GLY A 170 -2.04 13.93 15.02
CA GLY A 170 -3.17 14.13 14.12
C GLY A 170 -3.67 12.87 13.42
N ALA A 171 -4.95 12.92 13.12
CA ALA A 171 -5.68 11.92 12.36
C ALA A 171 -6.48 12.61 11.26
N ARG A 172 -6.83 11.87 10.20
CA ARG A 172 -7.67 12.40 9.11
C ARG A 172 -9.05 12.86 9.58
N ILE A 173 -9.57 12.19 10.60
CA ILE A 173 -10.84 12.51 11.27
C ILE A 173 -10.46 12.98 12.67
N ALA A 174 -10.84 14.20 13.03
CA ALA A 174 -10.42 14.84 14.27
C ALA A 174 -10.79 14.03 15.52
N GLU A 175 -11.97 13.40 15.51
CA GLU A 175 -12.47 12.57 16.62
C GLU A 175 -11.64 11.30 16.85
N TRP A 176 -10.84 10.88 15.86
CA TRP A 176 -9.93 9.73 15.97
C TRP A 176 -8.53 10.14 16.41
N GLY A 177 -8.30 11.43 16.50
CA GLY A 177 -7.04 12.00 16.94
C GLY A 177 -6.94 12.08 18.45
N TRP A 178 -5.76 11.81 18.97
CA TRP A 178 -5.44 12.15 20.35
C TRP A 178 -5.23 13.67 20.47
N LYS A 179 -5.55 14.29 21.61
CA LYS A 179 -5.38 15.73 21.81
C LYS A 179 -3.91 16.11 21.70
N ILE A 180 -3.62 17.22 21.03
CA ILE A 180 -2.23 17.65 20.78
C ILE A 180 -1.44 17.86 22.09
N GLU A 181 -2.12 18.30 23.15
CA GLU A 181 -1.55 18.49 24.47
C GLU A 181 -1.00 17.20 25.07
N ASN A 182 -1.65 16.07 24.79
CA ASN A 182 -1.20 14.75 25.25
C ASN A 182 0.09 14.33 24.54
N PHE A 183 0.20 14.59 23.23
CA PHE A 183 1.45 14.34 22.49
C PHE A 183 2.59 15.19 23.05
N ARG A 184 2.32 16.46 23.41
CA ARG A 184 3.29 17.35 24.05
C ARG A 184 3.77 16.77 25.38
N ILE A 185 2.84 16.36 26.27
CA ILE A 185 3.19 15.80 27.59
C ILE A 185 4.06 14.54 27.43
N VAL A 186 3.75 13.66 26.48
CA VAL A 186 4.57 12.46 26.23
C VAL A 186 5.96 12.84 25.72
N ALA A 187 6.06 13.78 24.79
CA ALA A 187 7.32 14.25 24.25
C ALA A 187 8.21 14.87 25.33
N GLU A 188 7.64 15.72 26.19
CA GLU A 188 8.34 16.35 27.32
C GLU A 188 8.87 15.28 28.28
N LYS A 189 8.03 14.34 28.72
CA LYS A 189 8.46 13.25 29.61
C LYS A 189 9.59 12.39 29.04
N LEU A 190 9.58 12.12 27.74
CA LEU A 190 10.63 11.36 27.06
C LEU A 190 11.94 12.15 26.96
N SER A 191 11.85 13.44 26.65
CA SER A 191 13.00 14.33 26.53
C SER A 191 13.62 14.67 27.90
N ASP A 192 12.82 15.03 28.89
CA ASP A 192 13.27 15.41 30.25
C ASP A 192 13.97 14.25 30.98
N SER A 193 13.44 13.01 30.76
CA SER A 193 14.07 11.81 31.31
C SER A 193 15.39 11.43 30.61
N GLN A 194 15.80 12.19 29.60
CA GLN A 194 16.96 11.91 28.73
C GLN A 194 16.92 10.52 28.06
N LYS A 195 15.76 9.87 28.02
CA LYS A 195 15.60 8.51 27.48
C LYS A 195 15.57 8.48 25.96
N ALA A 196 15.10 9.55 25.33
CA ALA A 196 14.99 9.62 23.89
C ALA A 196 15.06 11.07 23.37
N GLU A 197 15.38 11.20 22.10
CA GLU A 197 15.19 12.42 21.32
C GLU A 197 13.87 12.33 20.57
N VAL A 198 13.07 13.40 20.60
CA VAL A 198 11.73 13.39 20.01
C VAL A 198 11.66 14.37 18.85
N LEU A 199 11.25 13.91 17.68
CA LEU A 199 10.95 14.74 16.52
C LEU A 199 9.47 14.63 16.16
N PHE A 200 8.86 15.78 15.82
CA PHE A 200 7.50 15.82 15.30
C PHE A 200 7.50 15.84 13.77
N ILE A 201 6.61 15.09 13.16
CA ILE A 201 6.39 15.06 11.71
C ILE A 201 5.00 15.63 11.44
N CYS A 202 4.91 16.70 10.63
CA CYS A 202 3.66 17.36 10.22
C CYS A 202 3.18 16.89 8.85
#